data_0111def87015aa6ae908a4b934955287
#
_entry.id   0111def87015aa6ae908a4b934955287
#
_cell.length_a   1.000
_cell.length_b   1.000
_cell.length_c   1.000
_cell.angle_alpha   90.00
_cell.angle_beta   90.00
_cell.angle_gamma   90.00
#
_symmetry.space_group_name_H-M   'P 1'
#
loop_
_entity.id
_entity.type
_entity.pdbx_description
1 polymer ?
#
loop_
_entity_poly.entity_id
_entity_poly.type
_entity_poly.pdbx_seq_one_letter_code
_entity_poly.pdbx_strand_id
1 'polypeptide(L)'
;MELACVLEPFQREFNLDYLKKQITKDKNDEIHRALSDTIDTIDVVNALILRFKDRLEKEDKLTLYPLTFEIDSYLNKFKLENWEWSDIINNADFSLKEKTKTVFEEEKNQTKKSNLKEEEIYKLLGDNKHHYEELLKEKDIWDSKKGFIYEFRQGQYDLTKLIRETFNTNSANIACIEAPTGIGKSVGYLLPAVLEARYSKKRIIVSTATKELQVQLIDKDLPNVINSLGLSGKVSYGYIKGKNNYICKSKFYEYKKDYDKENPTTNDILSIIIIENLIKEGKYGDIEEISYLLLEHFKELREHIMKVV
;
A
#
# COMPACT_ATOMS: atom_id res chain seq x y z
N MET A 1 -2.53 -14.30 -16.82
CA MET A 1 -1.86 -14.10 -15.51
C MET A 1 -0.47 -13.51 -15.68
N GLU A 2 0.44 -14.13 -16.43
CA GLU A 2 1.82 -13.65 -16.64
C GLU A 2 1.90 -12.18 -17.05
N LEU A 3 1.16 -11.76 -18.07
CA LEU A 3 1.12 -10.36 -18.51
C LEU A 3 0.73 -9.42 -17.36
N ALA A 4 -0.30 -9.77 -16.59
CA ALA A 4 -0.71 -8.96 -15.43
C ALA A 4 0.37 -8.89 -14.35
N CYS A 5 1.08 -10.00 -14.09
CA CYS A 5 2.20 -10.03 -13.14
C CYS A 5 3.35 -9.12 -13.56
N VAL A 6 3.65 -9.06 -14.85
CA VAL A 6 4.74 -8.22 -15.38
C VAL A 6 4.34 -6.74 -15.42
N LEU A 7 3.12 -6.42 -15.87
CA LEU A 7 2.68 -5.04 -16.05
C LEU A 7 2.12 -4.39 -14.78
N GLU A 8 1.53 -5.18 -13.88
CA GLU A 8 0.86 -4.70 -12.66
C GLU A 8 1.27 -5.52 -11.43
N PRO A 9 2.56 -5.55 -11.04
CA PRO A 9 3.08 -6.46 -10.01
C PRO A 9 2.51 -6.21 -8.60
N PHE A 10 1.85 -5.08 -8.37
CA PHE A 10 1.25 -4.72 -7.07
C PHE A 10 -0.21 -5.17 -6.90
N GLN A 11 -0.80 -5.89 -7.87
CA GLN A 11 -2.15 -6.41 -7.72
C GLN A 11 -2.20 -7.49 -6.61
N ARG A 12 -3.27 -7.47 -5.81
CA ARG A 12 -3.46 -8.43 -4.71
C ARG A 12 -3.80 -9.83 -5.23
N GLU A 13 -4.52 -9.89 -6.33
CA GLU A 13 -4.94 -11.13 -6.97
C GLU A 13 -4.78 -11.01 -8.48
N PHE A 14 -4.60 -12.14 -9.15
CA PHE A 14 -4.40 -12.23 -10.59
C PHE A 14 -5.43 -13.14 -11.28
N ASN A 15 -6.56 -13.46 -10.60
CA ASN A 15 -7.67 -14.13 -11.25
C ASN A 15 -8.45 -13.16 -12.14
N LEU A 16 -9.16 -13.70 -13.14
CA LEU A 16 -9.84 -12.91 -14.16
C LEU A 16 -10.91 -11.98 -13.55
N ASP A 17 -11.68 -12.48 -12.59
CA ASP A 17 -12.73 -11.75 -11.90
C ASP A 17 -12.20 -10.51 -11.16
N TYR A 18 -11.12 -10.70 -10.42
CA TYR A 18 -10.47 -9.61 -9.71
C TYR A 18 -9.89 -8.59 -10.69
N LEU A 19 -9.14 -9.04 -11.69
CA LEU A 19 -8.53 -8.16 -12.70
C LEU A 19 -9.59 -7.40 -13.48
N LYS A 20 -10.69 -8.05 -13.88
CA LYS A 20 -11.82 -7.41 -14.54
C LYS A 20 -12.37 -6.26 -13.67
N LYS A 21 -12.72 -6.53 -12.40
CA LYS A 21 -13.26 -5.54 -11.48
C LYS A 21 -12.31 -4.37 -11.22
N GLN A 22 -11.00 -4.65 -11.07
CA GLN A 22 -10.00 -3.63 -10.75
C GLN A 22 -9.51 -2.84 -11.98
N ILE A 23 -9.41 -3.49 -13.13
CA ILE A 23 -8.79 -2.91 -14.31
C ILE A 23 -9.84 -2.34 -15.26
N THR A 24 -10.94 -3.06 -15.53
CA THR A 24 -12.01 -2.59 -16.43
C THR A 24 -13.11 -1.83 -15.70
N LYS A 25 -13.16 -1.90 -14.36
CA LYS A 25 -14.23 -1.33 -13.49
C LYS A 25 -15.63 -1.90 -13.80
N ASP A 26 -15.73 -3.01 -14.48
CA ASP A 26 -16.99 -3.73 -14.64
C ASP A 26 -17.38 -4.38 -13.30
N LYS A 27 -18.59 -4.03 -12.82
CA LYS A 27 -19.13 -4.52 -11.53
C LYS A 27 -20.14 -5.64 -11.68
N ASN A 28 -20.36 -6.10 -12.92
CA ASN A 28 -21.33 -7.17 -13.15
C ASN A 28 -20.77 -8.49 -12.64
N ASP A 29 -21.59 -9.22 -11.89
CA ASP A 29 -21.23 -10.55 -11.42
C ASP A 29 -21.21 -11.53 -12.61
N GLU A 30 -20.23 -12.41 -12.62
CA GLU A 30 -20.02 -13.36 -13.71
C GLU A 30 -21.13 -14.38 -13.82
N ILE A 31 -21.59 -14.54 -15.08
CA ILE A 31 -22.25 -15.76 -15.51
C ILE A 31 -21.14 -16.58 -16.18
N HIS A 32 -20.59 -17.58 -15.48
CA HIS A 32 -19.56 -18.47 -16.02
C HIS A 32 -20.05 -19.17 -17.31
N ARG A 33 -19.73 -18.57 -18.43
CA ARG A 33 -19.91 -19.12 -19.75
C ARG A 33 -18.62 -18.92 -20.54
N ALA A 34 -18.11 -19.96 -21.17
CA ALA A 34 -16.83 -19.94 -21.90
C ALA A 34 -16.66 -18.73 -22.83
N LEU A 35 -17.74 -18.29 -23.47
CA LEU A 35 -17.71 -17.10 -24.35
C LEU A 35 -17.55 -15.80 -23.54
N SER A 36 -18.24 -15.68 -22.39
CA SER A 36 -18.11 -14.52 -21.52
C SER A 36 -16.70 -14.41 -20.97
N ASP A 37 -16.14 -15.51 -20.45
CA ASP A 37 -14.78 -15.56 -19.92
C ASP A 37 -13.72 -15.19 -20.97
N THR A 38 -13.96 -15.58 -22.22
CA THR A 38 -13.07 -15.21 -23.35
C THR A 38 -13.12 -13.71 -23.63
N ILE A 39 -14.32 -13.12 -23.67
CA ILE A 39 -14.50 -11.67 -23.89
C ILE A 39 -13.87 -10.91 -22.73
N ASP A 40 -14.14 -11.32 -21.50
CA ASP A 40 -13.59 -10.70 -20.29
C ASP A 40 -12.05 -10.77 -20.26
N THR A 41 -11.48 -11.89 -20.72
CA THR A 41 -10.02 -12.02 -20.84
C THR A 41 -9.45 -11.01 -21.84
N ILE A 42 -10.08 -10.85 -23.01
CA ILE A 42 -9.67 -9.88 -24.02
C ILE A 42 -9.78 -8.45 -23.48
N ASP A 43 -10.86 -8.13 -22.78
CA ASP A 43 -11.07 -6.81 -22.20
C ASP A 43 -10.03 -6.49 -21.12
N VAL A 44 -9.69 -7.47 -20.25
CA VAL A 44 -8.63 -7.32 -19.24
C VAL A 44 -7.27 -7.13 -19.90
N VAL A 45 -6.92 -7.92 -20.92
CA VAL A 45 -5.65 -7.78 -21.64
C VAL A 45 -5.55 -6.40 -22.29
N ASN A 46 -6.57 -5.98 -23.01
CA ASN A 46 -6.60 -4.65 -23.64
C ASN A 46 -6.47 -3.53 -22.61
N ALA A 47 -7.18 -3.63 -21.49
CA ALA A 47 -7.12 -2.64 -20.45
C ALA A 47 -5.75 -2.60 -19.75
N LEU A 48 -5.09 -3.73 -19.52
CA LEU A 48 -3.72 -3.80 -18.99
C LEU A 48 -2.73 -3.09 -19.91
N ILE A 49 -2.79 -3.38 -21.21
CA ILE A 49 -1.89 -2.77 -22.19
C ILE A 49 -2.15 -1.25 -22.30
N LEU A 50 -3.44 -0.83 -22.30
CA LEU A 50 -3.80 0.59 -22.32
C LEU A 50 -3.30 1.33 -21.06
N ARG A 51 -3.47 0.75 -19.88
CA ARG A 51 -2.95 1.33 -18.62
C ARG A 51 -1.44 1.48 -18.65
N PHE A 52 -0.76 0.47 -19.15
CA PHE A 52 0.69 0.51 -19.30
C PHE A 52 1.12 1.64 -20.27
N LYS A 53 0.44 1.79 -21.43
CA LYS A 53 0.68 2.88 -22.37
C LYS A 53 0.46 4.26 -21.75
N ASP A 54 -0.66 4.45 -21.05
CA ASP A 54 -1.04 5.72 -20.42
C ASP A 54 -0.02 6.15 -19.34
N ARG A 55 0.55 5.18 -18.60
CA ARG A 55 1.63 5.45 -17.63
C ARG A 55 2.91 5.94 -18.33
N LEU A 56 3.29 5.32 -19.44
CA LEU A 56 4.49 5.71 -20.19
C LEU A 56 4.36 7.12 -20.79
N GLU A 57 3.18 7.49 -21.27
CA GLU A 57 2.92 8.84 -21.82
C GLU A 57 3.01 9.92 -20.73
N LYS A 58 2.53 9.64 -19.52
CA LYS A 58 2.55 10.59 -18.39
C LYS A 58 3.93 10.82 -17.79
N GLU A 59 4.85 9.89 -17.97
CA GLU A 59 6.21 9.99 -17.45
C GLU A 59 7.22 10.64 -18.43
N ASP A 60 6.76 11.32 -19.51
CA ASP A 60 7.60 11.87 -20.59
C ASP A 60 8.52 10.83 -21.26
N LYS A 61 8.25 9.55 -21.07
CA LYS A 61 9.01 8.47 -21.68
C LYS A 61 8.35 8.05 -22.98
N LEU A 62 8.86 8.60 -24.03
CA LEU A 62 8.32 8.69 -25.41
C LEU A 62 8.03 7.39 -26.13
N THR A 63 8.15 6.18 -25.55
CA THR A 63 7.88 4.93 -26.30
C THR A 63 7.51 3.76 -25.39
N LEU A 64 6.48 3.01 -25.81
CA LEU A 64 6.18 1.63 -25.37
C LEU A 64 7.34 0.65 -25.58
N TYR A 65 8.23 1.04 -26.47
CA TYR A 65 9.42 0.32 -26.84
C TYR A 65 10.35 -0.07 -25.69
N PRO A 66 10.48 0.69 -24.56
CA PRO A 66 11.50 0.37 -23.59
C PRO A 66 11.29 -0.97 -22.88
N LEU A 67 10.05 -1.30 -22.45
CA LEU A 67 9.86 -2.52 -21.65
C LEU A 67 9.93 -3.80 -22.46
N THR A 68 9.20 -3.90 -23.58
CA THR A 68 9.24 -5.07 -24.43
C THR A 68 10.61 -5.23 -25.07
N PHE A 69 11.20 -4.14 -25.53
CA PHE A 69 12.58 -4.14 -26.05
C PHE A 69 13.60 -4.51 -24.98
N GLU A 70 13.43 -4.03 -23.76
CA GLU A 70 14.31 -4.35 -22.65
C GLU A 70 14.20 -5.83 -22.28
N ILE A 71 12.97 -6.36 -22.20
CA ILE A 71 12.72 -7.79 -21.94
C ILE A 71 13.38 -8.63 -23.03
N ASP A 72 13.07 -8.37 -24.28
CA ASP A 72 13.58 -9.14 -25.42
C ASP A 72 15.08 -9.03 -25.57
N SER A 73 15.66 -7.84 -25.38
CA SER A 73 17.10 -7.62 -25.39
C SER A 73 17.79 -8.42 -24.29
N TYR A 74 17.16 -8.49 -23.10
CA TYR A 74 17.70 -9.22 -21.98
C TYR A 74 17.55 -10.76 -22.16
N LEU A 75 16.44 -11.24 -22.71
CA LEU A 75 16.26 -12.64 -23.11
C LEU A 75 17.28 -13.06 -24.18
N ASN A 76 17.46 -12.23 -25.22
CA ASN A 76 18.41 -12.49 -26.30
C ASN A 76 19.87 -12.54 -25.84
N LYS A 77 20.25 -11.78 -24.80
CA LYS A 77 21.58 -11.90 -24.15
C LYS A 77 21.88 -13.33 -23.71
N PHE A 78 20.84 -14.07 -23.31
CA PHE A 78 20.94 -15.45 -22.86
C PHE A 78 20.51 -16.47 -23.92
N LYS A 79 20.32 -16.05 -25.18
CA LYS A 79 19.88 -16.89 -26.32
C LYS A 79 18.51 -17.53 -26.09
N LEU A 80 17.65 -16.87 -25.34
CA LEU A 80 16.24 -17.22 -25.17
C LEU A 80 15.40 -16.56 -26.26
N GLU A 81 14.21 -17.12 -26.54
CA GLU A 81 13.24 -16.54 -27.45
C GLU A 81 12.66 -15.23 -26.89
N ASN A 82 12.17 -14.36 -27.77
CA ASN A 82 11.50 -13.14 -27.35
C ASN A 82 10.26 -13.45 -26.50
N TRP A 83 9.90 -12.51 -25.65
CA TRP A 83 8.71 -12.64 -24.83
C TRP A 83 7.45 -12.64 -25.71
N GLU A 84 6.62 -13.67 -25.57
CA GLU A 84 5.42 -13.88 -26.42
C GLU A 84 4.49 -12.66 -26.44
N TRP A 85 4.43 -11.88 -25.37
CA TRP A 85 3.62 -10.69 -25.28
C TRP A 85 4.23 -9.46 -25.99
N SER A 86 5.51 -9.47 -26.31
CA SER A 86 6.18 -8.34 -26.97
C SER A 86 5.52 -8.01 -28.32
N ASP A 87 5.27 -9.01 -29.15
CA ASP A 87 4.62 -8.81 -30.44
C ASP A 87 3.18 -8.33 -30.29
N ILE A 88 2.44 -8.87 -29.31
CA ILE A 88 1.06 -8.46 -29.02
C ILE A 88 1.02 -7.01 -28.56
N ILE A 89 1.91 -6.62 -27.61
CA ILE A 89 1.98 -5.26 -27.09
C ILE A 89 2.40 -4.26 -28.18
N ASN A 90 3.39 -4.61 -28.99
CA ASN A 90 3.95 -3.72 -30.00
C ASN A 90 3.00 -3.50 -31.19
N ASN A 91 2.26 -4.54 -31.59
CA ASN A 91 1.37 -4.51 -32.75
C ASN A 91 -0.08 -4.19 -32.40
N ALA A 92 -0.44 -4.10 -31.14
CA ALA A 92 -1.80 -3.78 -30.73
C ALA A 92 -2.20 -2.38 -31.21
N ASP A 93 -3.11 -2.30 -32.18
CA ASP A 93 -3.72 -1.06 -32.66
C ASP A 93 -4.89 -0.67 -31.73
N PHE A 94 -4.66 0.31 -30.89
CA PHE A 94 -5.63 0.81 -29.91
C PHE A 94 -6.43 2.01 -30.40
N SER A 95 -6.78 2.05 -31.68
CA SER A 95 -7.72 3.03 -32.26
C SER A 95 -9.14 2.94 -31.65
N LEU A 96 -9.40 1.97 -30.78
CA LEU A 96 -10.65 1.82 -30.00
C LEU A 96 -10.75 2.84 -28.85
N LYS A 97 -10.43 4.11 -29.16
CA LYS A 97 -10.35 5.21 -28.18
C LYS A 97 -11.66 5.66 -27.54
N GLU A 98 -12.81 5.10 -27.87
CA GLU A 98 -14.07 5.74 -27.47
C GLU A 98 -14.90 5.03 -26.39
N LYS A 99 -14.57 3.81 -25.98
CA LYS A 99 -15.41 3.11 -24.97
C LYS A 99 -14.79 2.94 -23.59
N THR A 100 -13.52 3.18 -23.40
CA THR A 100 -12.85 3.08 -22.11
C THR A 100 -12.15 4.37 -21.72
N LYS A 101 -12.90 5.46 -21.59
CA LYS A 101 -12.48 6.54 -20.68
C LYS A 101 -12.57 5.98 -19.27
N THR A 102 -11.57 5.22 -18.89
CA THR A 102 -11.32 4.92 -17.48
C THR A 102 -10.90 6.22 -16.81
N VAL A 103 -11.85 6.85 -16.15
CA VAL A 103 -11.56 7.90 -15.20
C VAL A 103 -10.75 7.24 -14.10
N PHE A 104 -9.44 7.44 -14.10
CA PHE A 104 -8.57 7.14 -12.98
C PHE A 104 -8.83 8.19 -11.89
N GLU A 105 -9.96 8.10 -11.22
CA GLU A 105 -10.06 8.61 -9.88
C GLU A 105 -9.38 7.58 -8.99
N GLU A 106 -8.24 7.96 -8.42
CA GLU A 106 -7.74 7.32 -7.22
C GLU A 106 -8.96 7.11 -6.32
N GLU A 107 -9.26 5.87 -5.95
CA GLU A 107 -10.10 5.61 -4.80
C GLU A 107 -9.35 6.21 -3.61
N LYS A 108 -9.51 7.52 -3.43
CA LYS A 108 -9.38 8.10 -2.10
C LYS A 108 -10.34 7.30 -1.27
N ASN A 109 -9.79 6.42 -0.43
CA ASN A 109 -10.52 5.79 0.63
C ASN A 109 -11.42 6.87 1.21
N GLN A 110 -12.70 6.85 0.85
CA GLN A 110 -13.71 7.68 1.47
C GLN A 110 -13.99 7.09 2.85
N THR A 111 -12.98 7.17 3.72
CA THR A 111 -13.24 7.21 5.14
C THR A 111 -14.17 8.41 5.32
N LYS A 112 -15.40 8.16 5.71
CA LYS A 112 -16.34 9.24 6.07
C LYS A 112 -15.56 10.17 6.99
N LYS A 113 -15.31 11.40 6.50
CA LYS A 113 -14.73 12.47 7.30
C LYS A 113 -15.60 12.57 8.54
N SER A 114 -15.02 12.54 9.73
CA SER A 114 -15.76 12.89 10.93
C SER A 114 -16.36 14.27 10.71
N ASN A 115 -17.60 14.46 11.08
CA ASN A 115 -18.24 15.77 10.97
C ASN A 115 -17.64 16.79 11.96
N LEU A 116 -16.78 16.33 12.88
CA LEU A 116 -16.09 17.17 13.83
C LEU A 116 -14.98 17.97 13.14
N LYS A 117 -15.02 19.27 13.33
CA LYS A 117 -13.94 20.17 12.92
C LYS A 117 -12.89 20.23 14.02
N GLU A 118 -11.63 20.41 13.65
CA GLU A 118 -10.51 20.59 14.60
C GLU A 118 -10.81 21.66 15.67
N GLU A 119 -11.54 22.70 15.29
CA GLU A 119 -11.97 23.78 16.20
C GLU A 119 -12.90 23.29 17.34
N GLU A 120 -13.69 22.25 17.10
CA GLU A 120 -14.56 21.65 18.10
C GLU A 120 -13.73 20.86 19.13
N ILE A 121 -12.68 20.16 18.68
CA ILE A 121 -11.73 19.48 19.56
C ILE A 121 -11.02 20.49 20.44
N TYR A 122 -10.59 21.64 19.87
CA TYR A 122 -10.01 22.73 20.64
C TYR A 122 -10.97 23.27 21.71
N LYS A 123 -12.26 23.40 21.39
CA LYS A 123 -13.28 23.83 22.34
C LYS A 123 -13.51 22.81 23.45
N LEU A 124 -13.52 21.51 23.12
CA LEU A 124 -13.67 20.42 24.09
C LEU A 124 -12.48 20.34 25.06
N LEU A 125 -11.28 20.60 24.58
CA LEU A 125 -10.08 20.63 25.42
C LEU A 125 -9.99 21.89 26.30
N GLY A 126 -10.71 22.97 25.95
CA GLY A 126 -10.79 24.23 26.71
C GLY A 126 -9.42 24.81 27.07
N ASP A 127 -9.31 25.46 28.24
CA ASP A 127 -8.05 25.98 28.77
C ASP A 127 -7.06 24.88 29.17
N ASN A 128 -7.56 23.64 29.32
CA ASN A 128 -6.79 22.43 29.61
C ASN A 128 -6.31 21.71 28.37
N LYS A 129 -5.70 22.41 27.42
CA LYS A 129 -5.27 21.90 26.10
C LYS A 129 -4.41 20.63 26.15
N HIS A 130 -4.00 20.19 27.33
CA HIS A 130 -3.18 19.00 27.53
C HIS A 130 -3.92 17.82 28.15
N HIS A 131 -5.22 17.94 28.45
CA HIS A 131 -6.00 16.84 29.03
C HIS A 131 -6.68 16.01 27.93
N TYR A 132 -5.88 15.38 27.08
CA TYR A 132 -6.35 14.62 25.91
C TYR A 132 -7.26 13.44 26.26
N GLU A 133 -7.08 12.87 27.47
CA GLU A 133 -7.91 11.78 28.00
C GLU A 133 -9.39 12.16 28.14
N GLU A 134 -9.71 13.43 28.29
CA GLU A 134 -11.11 13.88 28.38
C GLU A 134 -11.89 13.61 27.07
N LEU A 135 -11.21 13.64 25.92
CA LEU A 135 -11.82 13.31 24.63
C LEU A 135 -12.36 11.88 24.57
N LEU A 136 -11.89 10.98 25.42
CA LEU A 136 -12.41 9.61 25.51
C LEU A 136 -13.81 9.56 26.16
N LYS A 137 -14.27 10.63 26.83
CA LYS A 137 -15.63 10.71 27.37
C LYS A 137 -16.64 11.18 26.32
N GLU A 138 -16.17 11.79 25.24
CA GLU A 138 -16.99 12.35 24.17
C GLU A 138 -17.39 11.26 23.17
N LYS A 139 -18.55 10.66 23.39
CA LYS A 139 -19.05 9.54 22.58
C LYS A 139 -19.11 9.88 21.08
N ASP A 140 -19.54 11.09 20.75
CA ASP A 140 -19.74 11.55 19.36
C ASP A 140 -18.44 11.57 18.55
N ILE A 141 -17.28 11.66 19.20
CA ILE A 141 -15.97 11.56 18.54
C ILE A 141 -15.71 10.14 18.02
N TRP A 142 -16.17 9.13 18.74
CA TRP A 142 -15.78 7.73 18.53
C TRP A 142 -16.88 6.89 17.83
N ASP A 143 -18.15 7.31 17.90
CA ASP A 143 -19.30 6.61 17.29
C ASP A 143 -19.38 6.74 15.74
N SER A 144 -18.29 7.06 15.07
CA SER A 144 -18.25 7.40 13.63
C SER A 144 -18.55 6.24 12.67
N LYS A 145 -18.70 4.99 13.15
CA LYS A 145 -18.97 3.81 12.30
C LYS A 145 -20.39 3.30 12.53
N LYS A 146 -21.17 3.12 11.43
CA LYS A 146 -22.43 2.37 11.48
C LYS A 146 -22.23 1.01 12.14
N GLY A 147 -22.90 0.78 13.27
CA GLY A 147 -22.88 -0.48 14.00
C GLY A 147 -21.79 -0.63 15.07
N PHE A 148 -20.91 0.37 15.24
CA PHE A 148 -19.98 0.40 16.36
C PHE A 148 -20.50 1.36 17.41
N ILE A 149 -20.81 0.86 18.59
CA ILE A 149 -21.19 1.66 19.78
C ILE A 149 -19.92 1.82 20.59
N TYR A 150 -19.46 3.07 20.72
CA TYR A 150 -18.32 3.38 21.59
C TYR A 150 -18.74 3.26 23.06
N GLU A 151 -17.93 2.55 23.83
CA GLU A 151 -18.09 2.42 25.27
C GLU A 151 -16.86 2.99 25.97
N PHE A 152 -17.10 3.95 26.87
CA PHE A 152 -16.03 4.53 27.69
C PHE A 152 -15.42 3.46 28.61
N ARG A 153 -14.08 3.44 28.67
CA ARG A 153 -13.34 2.50 29.50
C ARG A 153 -12.34 3.24 30.37
N GLN A 154 -12.53 3.14 31.70
CA GLN A 154 -11.69 3.82 32.67
C GLN A 154 -10.19 3.46 32.48
N GLY A 155 -9.86 2.17 32.26
CA GLY A 155 -8.47 1.77 32.05
C GLY A 155 -7.83 2.39 30.79
N GLN A 156 -8.60 2.64 29.73
CA GLN A 156 -8.13 3.36 28.54
C GLN A 156 -7.86 4.84 28.86
N TYR A 157 -8.74 5.47 29.63
CA TYR A 157 -8.58 6.84 30.11
C TYR A 157 -7.32 6.99 30.97
N ASP A 158 -7.12 6.10 31.95
CA ASP A 158 -5.97 6.12 32.84
C ASP A 158 -4.65 5.90 32.08
N LEU A 159 -4.64 4.99 31.09
CA LEU A 159 -3.52 4.76 30.20
C LEU A 159 -3.18 6.04 29.40
N THR A 160 -4.17 6.67 28.79
CA THR A 160 -3.99 7.90 28.01
C THR A 160 -3.45 9.03 28.85
N LYS A 161 -3.99 9.20 30.06
CA LYS A 161 -3.53 10.19 31.04
C LYS A 161 -2.07 9.98 31.42
N LEU A 162 -1.69 8.76 31.76
CA LEU A 162 -0.32 8.43 32.17
C LEU A 162 0.69 8.69 31.04
N ILE A 163 0.35 8.31 29.79
CA ILE A 163 1.21 8.56 28.63
C ILE A 163 1.34 10.07 28.38
N ARG A 164 0.25 10.82 28.43
CA ARG A 164 0.29 12.28 28.29
C ARG A 164 1.17 12.93 29.36
N GLU A 165 1.05 12.52 30.60
CA GLU A 165 1.88 13.01 31.70
C GLU A 165 3.36 12.75 31.46
N THR A 166 3.69 11.57 30.89
CA THR A 166 5.06 11.23 30.52
C THR A 166 5.61 12.14 29.41
N PHE A 167 4.78 12.58 28.45
CA PHE A 167 5.19 13.51 27.39
C PHE A 167 5.44 14.95 27.88
N ASN A 168 4.81 15.35 28.99
CA ASN A 168 4.80 16.74 29.43
C ASN A 168 5.89 17.06 30.52
N THR A 169 6.68 16.10 30.87
CA THR A 169 7.77 16.33 31.85
C THR A 169 9.05 16.80 31.15
N ASN A 170 9.74 17.76 31.77
CA ASN A 170 10.98 18.36 31.26
C ASN A 170 12.24 17.48 31.49
N SER A 171 12.10 16.32 32.07
CA SER A 171 13.17 15.34 32.29
C SER A 171 12.97 14.09 31.45
N ALA A 172 14.05 13.37 31.14
CA ALA A 172 13.97 12.07 30.46
C ALA A 172 13.17 11.09 31.34
N ASN A 173 11.91 10.86 30.99
CA ASN A 173 11.02 10.01 31.76
C ASN A 173 10.76 8.71 31.03
N ILE A 174 10.82 7.64 31.79
CA ILE A 174 10.45 6.30 31.35
C ILE A 174 9.20 5.91 32.13
N ALA A 175 8.12 5.58 31.43
CA ALA A 175 6.95 4.96 32.03
C ALA A 175 6.88 3.50 31.58
N CYS A 176 6.80 2.59 32.56
CA CYS A 176 6.53 1.17 32.30
C CYS A 176 5.06 0.93 32.68
N ILE A 177 4.24 0.56 31.67
CA ILE A 177 2.79 0.50 31.83
C ILE A 177 2.32 -0.90 31.46
N GLU A 178 1.69 -1.59 32.39
CA GLU A 178 0.97 -2.82 32.16
C GLU A 178 -0.52 -2.51 31.97
N ALA A 179 -1.09 -3.01 30.90
CA ALA A 179 -2.50 -2.80 30.59
C ALA A 179 -3.13 -4.11 30.08
N PRO A 180 -4.27 -4.56 30.65
CA PRO A 180 -4.92 -5.81 30.29
C PRO A 180 -5.40 -5.80 28.83
N THR A 181 -5.67 -6.99 28.28
CA THR A 181 -6.26 -7.12 26.95
C THR A 181 -7.69 -6.54 26.94
N GLY A 182 -8.10 -6.00 25.79
CA GLY A 182 -9.48 -5.52 25.61
C GLY A 182 -9.76 -4.09 26.08
N ILE A 183 -8.84 -3.40 26.79
CA ILE A 183 -9.10 -2.00 27.25
C ILE A 183 -9.00 -0.96 26.12
N GLY A 184 -8.59 -1.33 24.91
CA GLY A 184 -8.39 -0.38 23.80
C GLY A 184 -7.03 0.30 23.82
N LYS A 185 -5.95 -0.45 24.10
CA LYS A 185 -4.57 0.07 24.19
C LYS A 185 -4.18 0.94 22.99
N SER A 186 -4.51 0.51 21.76
CA SER A 186 -4.12 1.25 20.54
C SER A 186 -4.62 2.69 20.58
N VAL A 187 -5.90 2.92 20.86
CA VAL A 187 -6.45 4.26 21.01
C VAL A 187 -5.82 4.98 22.20
N GLY A 188 -5.63 4.26 23.30
CA GLY A 188 -5.06 4.81 24.53
C GLY A 188 -3.69 5.47 24.37
N TYR A 189 -2.80 4.92 23.51
CA TYR A 189 -1.50 5.54 23.23
C TYR A 189 -1.48 6.37 21.95
N LEU A 190 -2.30 6.05 20.95
CA LEU A 190 -2.33 6.83 19.71
C LEU A 190 -2.98 8.19 19.89
N LEU A 191 -4.00 8.32 20.74
CA LEU A 191 -4.67 9.58 21.01
C LEU A 191 -3.67 10.66 21.47
N PRO A 192 -2.91 10.48 22.57
CA PRO A 192 -1.92 11.47 22.99
C PRO A 192 -0.78 11.63 21.97
N ALA A 193 -0.37 10.56 21.28
CA ALA A 193 0.67 10.61 20.27
C ALA A 193 0.29 11.52 19.08
N VAL A 194 -0.93 11.37 18.55
CA VAL A 194 -1.44 12.17 17.43
C VAL A 194 -1.58 13.64 17.82
N LEU A 195 -2.10 13.93 19.02
CA LEU A 195 -2.29 15.28 19.49
C LEU A 195 -0.97 15.99 19.82
N GLU A 196 -0.01 15.29 20.41
CA GLU A 196 1.35 15.83 20.63
C GLU A 196 2.06 16.08 19.29
N ALA A 197 1.96 15.17 18.31
CA ALA A 197 2.53 15.40 16.99
C ALA A 197 1.91 16.61 16.29
N ARG A 198 0.59 16.82 16.44
CA ARG A 198 -0.14 17.93 15.79
C ARG A 198 0.14 19.28 16.45
N TYR A 199 0.05 19.36 17.78
CA TYR A 199 0.06 20.63 18.51
C TYR A 199 1.42 21.00 19.05
N SER A 200 2.18 20.04 19.58
CA SER A 200 3.54 20.28 20.06
C SER A 200 4.59 20.11 18.97
N LYS A 201 4.20 19.72 17.75
CA LYS A 201 5.09 19.45 16.61
C LYS A 201 6.21 18.46 16.94
N LYS A 202 5.98 17.59 17.90
CA LYS A 202 6.93 16.53 18.27
C LYS A 202 6.89 15.41 17.25
N ARG A 203 8.04 14.81 17.00
CA ARG A 203 8.11 13.53 16.27
C ARG A 203 7.90 12.39 17.25
N ILE A 204 6.85 11.61 17.04
CA ILE A 204 6.50 10.46 17.85
C ILE A 204 6.90 9.19 17.13
N ILE A 205 7.53 8.26 17.82
CA ILE A 205 7.91 6.95 17.30
C ILE A 205 7.17 5.88 18.09
N VAL A 206 6.44 5.03 17.40
CA VAL A 206 5.76 3.85 17.97
C VAL A 206 6.48 2.61 17.47
N SER A 207 7.07 1.84 18.39
CA SER A 207 7.70 0.56 18.05
C SER A 207 6.76 -0.59 18.41
N THR A 208 6.66 -1.56 17.51
CA THR A 208 5.82 -2.77 17.67
C THR A 208 6.67 -4.02 17.65
N ALA A 209 6.21 -5.05 18.35
CA ALA A 209 6.92 -6.33 18.40
C ALA A 209 6.79 -7.15 17.10
N THR A 210 5.71 -6.97 16.34
CA THR A 210 5.44 -7.74 15.13
C THR A 210 5.04 -6.86 13.96
N LYS A 211 5.22 -7.36 12.74
CA LYS A 211 4.85 -6.68 11.50
C LYS A 211 3.32 -6.57 11.35
N GLU A 212 2.59 -7.58 11.78
CA GLU A 212 1.13 -7.59 11.74
C GLU A 212 0.55 -6.45 12.59
N LEU A 213 1.11 -6.21 13.78
CA LEU A 213 0.74 -5.06 14.60
C LEU A 213 1.11 -3.73 13.94
N GLN A 214 2.25 -3.67 13.23
CA GLN A 214 2.65 -2.48 12.49
C GLN A 214 1.65 -2.17 11.37
N VAL A 215 1.26 -3.17 10.59
CA VAL A 215 0.26 -3.05 9.52
C VAL A 215 -1.10 -2.64 10.12
N GLN A 216 -1.55 -3.29 11.19
CA GLN A 216 -2.80 -2.92 11.86
C GLN A 216 -2.81 -1.45 12.31
N LEU A 217 -1.71 -0.98 12.88
CA LEU A 217 -1.60 0.41 13.32
C LEU A 217 -1.68 1.39 12.15
N ILE A 218 -0.97 1.13 11.05
CA ILE A 218 -0.88 2.03 9.91
C ILE A 218 -2.15 2.03 9.06
N ASP A 219 -2.74 0.86 8.82
CA ASP A 219 -3.87 0.72 7.91
C ASP A 219 -5.23 0.95 8.59
N LYS A 220 -5.29 0.77 9.92
CA LYS A 220 -6.57 0.78 10.63
C LYS A 220 -6.59 1.72 11.83
N ASP A 221 -5.74 1.49 12.84
CA ASP A 221 -5.91 2.13 14.13
C ASP A 221 -5.57 3.63 14.08
N LEU A 222 -4.43 3.99 13.49
CA LEU A 222 -3.98 5.37 13.36
C LEU A 222 -4.87 6.21 12.44
N PRO A 223 -5.24 5.75 11.22
CA PRO A 223 -6.22 6.47 10.40
C PRO A 223 -7.55 6.67 11.08
N ASN A 224 -8.03 5.67 11.83
CA ASN A 224 -9.28 5.80 12.58
C ASN A 224 -9.20 6.90 13.64
N VAL A 225 -8.11 6.95 14.44
CA VAL A 225 -7.92 8.00 15.45
C VAL A 225 -7.82 9.38 14.81
N ILE A 226 -7.00 9.51 13.74
CA ILE A 226 -6.84 10.78 13.01
C ILE A 226 -8.18 11.26 12.44
N ASN A 227 -8.96 10.36 11.84
CA ASN A 227 -10.27 10.69 11.27
C ASN A 227 -11.29 11.07 12.35
N SER A 228 -11.35 10.32 13.46
CA SER A 228 -12.24 10.64 14.58
C SER A 228 -11.95 12.01 15.17
N LEU A 229 -10.69 12.43 15.19
CA LEU A 229 -10.27 13.75 15.63
C LEU A 229 -10.39 14.86 14.57
N GLY A 230 -10.90 14.58 13.37
CA GLY A 230 -11.00 15.59 12.29
C GLY A 230 -9.64 16.10 11.81
N LEU A 231 -8.55 15.31 11.99
CA LEU A 231 -7.17 15.67 11.68
C LEU A 231 -6.65 15.07 10.36
N SER A 232 -7.54 14.56 9.51
CA SER A 232 -7.18 14.01 8.20
C SER A 232 -6.43 15.04 7.35
N GLY A 233 -5.27 14.65 6.84
CA GLY A 233 -4.38 15.54 6.06
C GLY A 233 -3.60 16.56 6.89
N LYS A 234 -3.76 16.59 8.23
CA LYS A 234 -3.08 17.52 9.13
C LYS A 234 -1.96 16.88 9.96
N VAL A 235 -1.91 15.55 9.98
CA VAL A 235 -0.86 14.75 10.62
C VAL A 235 -0.28 13.82 9.57
N SER A 236 1.04 13.90 9.38
CA SER A 236 1.77 13.00 8.49
C SER A 236 2.29 11.82 9.30
N TYR A 237 2.17 10.62 8.75
CA TYR A 237 2.68 9.41 9.36
C TYR A 237 3.19 8.43 8.32
N GLY A 238 4.02 7.49 8.74
CA GLY A 238 4.56 6.42 7.92
C GLY A 238 5.13 5.31 8.79
N TYR A 239 5.66 4.28 8.17
CA TYR A 239 6.29 3.18 8.88
C TYR A 239 7.66 2.85 8.30
N ILE A 240 8.49 2.21 9.11
CA ILE A 240 9.79 1.68 8.71
C ILE A 240 9.93 0.27 9.30
N LYS A 241 10.29 -0.68 8.45
CA LYS A 241 10.69 -2.05 8.84
C LYS A 241 12.22 -2.16 8.88
N GLY A 242 12.73 -3.26 9.36
CA GLY A 242 14.18 -3.55 9.27
C GLY A 242 14.64 -3.62 7.81
N LYS A 243 15.90 -3.28 7.54
CA LYS A 243 16.48 -3.20 6.18
C LYS A 243 16.24 -4.44 5.32
N ASN A 244 16.20 -5.62 5.92
CA ASN A 244 15.98 -6.89 5.23
C ASN A 244 14.53 -7.08 4.71
N ASN A 245 13.68 -6.08 4.86
CA ASN A 245 12.33 -6.06 4.29
C ASN A 245 12.24 -5.18 3.06
N TYR A 246 13.36 -4.64 2.59
CA TYR A 246 13.37 -3.72 1.45
C TYR A 246 14.35 -4.16 0.38
N ILE A 247 13.93 -4.04 -0.88
CA ILE A 247 14.80 -4.21 -2.04
C ILE A 247 15.80 -3.05 -2.07
N CYS A 248 17.09 -3.38 -2.13
CA CYS A 248 18.15 -2.39 -2.25
C CYS A 248 18.42 -2.08 -3.73
N LYS A 249 18.12 -0.85 -4.16
CA LYS A 249 18.33 -0.42 -5.56
C LYS A 249 19.77 -0.65 -6.05
N SER A 250 20.77 -0.28 -5.25
CA SER A 250 22.18 -0.41 -5.65
C SER A 250 22.54 -1.89 -5.84
N LYS A 251 22.18 -2.75 -4.88
CA LYS A 251 22.40 -4.20 -5.02
C LYS A 251 21.68 -4.78 -6.22
N PHE A 252 20.44 -4.31 -6.50
CA PHE A 252 19.70 -4.80 -7.64
C PHE A 252 20.38 -4.47 -8.96
N TYR A 253 20.82 -3.22 -9.17
CA TYR A 253 21.46 -2.84 -10.43
C TYR A 253 22.83 -3.48 -10.61
N GLU A 254 23.60 -3.69 -9.54
CA GLU A 254 24.82 -4.51 -9.57
C GLU A 254 24.48 -5.96 -9.95
N TYR A 255 23.52 -6.56 -9.25
CA TYR A 255 23.06 -7.91 -9.54
C TYR A 255 22.56 -8.09 -10.97
N LYS A 256 21.73 -7.18 -11.48
CA LYS A 256 21.21 -7.21 -12.86
C LYS A 256 22.35 -7.11 -13.89
N LYS A 257 23.35 -6.24 -13.61
CA LYS A 257 24.51 -6.05 -14.48
C LYS A 257 25.39 -7.29 -14.57
N ASP A 258 25.65 -7.89 -13.42
CA ASP A 258 26.60 -9.01 -13.28
C ASP A 258 25.88 -10.38 -13.33
N TYR A 259 24.59 -10.40 -13.69
CA TYR A 259 23.82 -11.63 -13.81
C TYR A 259 24.34 -12.49 -14.96
N ASP A 260 24.86 -13.66 -14.61
CA ASP A 260 25.56 -14.59 -15.50
C ASP A 260 25.15 -16.06 -15.30
N LYS A 261 23.94 -16.29 -14.74
CA LYS A 261 23.45 -17.66 -14.49
C LYS A 261 23.60 -18.52 -15.75
N GLU A 262 24.23 -19.67 -15.60
CA GLU A 262 24.28 -20.69 -16.67
C GLU A 262 22.86 -21.22 -16.93
N ASN A 263 22.43 -21.17 -18.21
CA ASN A 263 21.11 -21.63 -18.66
C ASN A 263 19.93 -21.00 -17.88
N PRO A 264 19.78 -19.67 -17.85
CA PRO A 264 18.61 -19.05 -17.25
C PRO A 264 17.35 -19.43 -18.02
N THR A 265 16.24 -19.48 -17.31
CA THR A 265 14.91 -19.64 -17.91
C THR A 265 14.30 -18.28 -18.29
N THR A 266 13.27 -18.28 -19.12
CA THR A 266 12.47 -17.07 -19.36
C THR A 266 11.93 -16.48 -18.05
N ASN A 267 11.49 -17.33 -17.10
CA ASN A 267 10.99 -16.91 -15.80
C ASN A 267 12.06 -16.25 -14.93
N ASP A 268 13.32 -16.68 -15.01
CA ASP A 268 14.43 -15.97 -14.32
C ASP A 268 14.52 -14.51 -14.84
N ILE A 269 14.48 -14.33 -16.15
CA ILE A 269 14.59 -13.02 -16.78
C ILE A 269 13.37 -12.15 -16.47
N LEU A 270 12.17 -12.69 -16.61
CA LEU A 270 10.94 -11.97 -16.25
C LEU A 270 10.92 -11.61 -14.74
N SER A 271 11.43 -12.48 -13.87
CA SER A 271 11.56 -12.20 -12.43
C SER A 271 12.44 -10.97 -12.16
N ILE A 272 13.57 -10.86 -12.86
CA ILE A 272 14.47 -9.69 -12.74
C ILE A 272 13.77 -8.42 -13.22
N ILE A 273 13.02 -8.49 -14.32
CA ILE A 273 12.24 -7.35 -14.84
C ILE A 273 11.09 -6.97 -13.89
N ILE A 274 10.41 -7.94 -13.29
CA ILE A 274 9.39 -7.70 -12.27
C ILE A 274 9.99 -6.95 -11.07
N ILE A 275 11.17 -7.35 -10.57
CA ILE A 275 11.84 -6.64 -9.48
C ILE A 275 12.17 -5.20 -9.89
N GLU A 276 12.60 -4.98 -11.13
CA GLU A 276 12.87 -3.64 -11.63
C GLU A 276 11.60 -2.77 -11.64
N ASN A 277 10.48 -3.32 -12.09
CA ASN A 277 9.20 -2.61 -12.07
C ASN A 277 8.74 -2.31 -10.64
N LEU A 278 8.90 -3.27 -9.70
CA LEU A 278 8.64 -3.04 -8.28
C LEU A 278 9.49 -1.89 -7.71
N ILE A 279 10.75 -1.78 -8.13
CA ILE A 279 11.63 -0.68 -7.72
C ILE A 279 11.21 0.66 -8.35
N LYS A 280 10.79 0.66 -9.61
CA LYS A 280 10.39 1.87 -10.34
C LYS A 280 9.05 2.42 -9.86
N GLU A 281 8.09 1.55 -9.59
CA GLU A 281 6.70 1.90 -9.25
C GLU A 281 6.40 1.84 -7.76
N GLY A 282 7.16 1.04 -6.98
CA GLY A 282 6.97 0.87 -5.55
C GLY A 282 7.34 2.11 -4.76
N LYS A 283 6.48 2.48 -3.82
CA LYS A 283 6.73 3.65 -2.95
C LYS A 283 7.97 3.48 -2.10
N TYR A 284 8.25 2.25 -1.65
CA TYR A 284 9.28 1.99 -0.63
C TYR A 284 10.16 0.77 -0.92
N GLY A 285 9.84 -0.03 -1.94
CA GLY A 285 10.54 -1.29 -2.23
C GLY A 285 10.36 -2.38 -1.15
N ASP A 286 9.25 -2.31 -0.40
CA ASP A 286 8.91 -3.27 0.65
C ASP A 286 8.52 -4.62 0.02
N ILE A 287 9.22 -5.68 0.38
CA ILE A 287 8.97 -7.01 -0.16
C ILE A 287 7.62 -7.62 0.26
N GLU A 288 7.00 -7.11 1.32
CA GLU A 288 5.67 -7.55 1.75
C GLU A 288 4.53 -6.92 0.91
N GLU A 289 4.83 -5.91 0.11
CA GLU A 289 3.90 -5.38 -0.89
C GLU A 289 3.76 -6.32 -2.09
N ILE A 290 4.68 -7.28 -2.24
CA ILE A 290 4.66 -8.26 -3.32
C ILE A 290 3.57 -9.30 -3.05
N SER A 291 2.65 -9.46 -4.01
CA SER A 291 1.58 -10.45 -3.89
C SER A 291 2.13 -11.87 -3.73
N TYR A 292 1.56 -12.64 -2.81
CA TYR A 292 1.87 -14.06 -2.65
C TYR A 292 1.68 -14.84 -3.96
N LEU A 293 0.62 -14.53 -4.71
CA LEU A 293 0.33 -15.17 -6.00
C LEU A 293 1.41 -14.87 -7.06
N LEU A 294 2.01 -13.68 -7.01
CA LEU A 294 3.15 -13.35 -7.86
C LEU A 294 4.36 -14.24 -7.54
N LEU A 295 4.64 -14.41 -6.24
CA LEU A 295 5.73 -15.29 -5.77
C LEU A 295 5.47 -16.78 -6.02
N GLU A 296 4.22 -17.17 -6.17
CA GLU A 296 3.82 -18.53 -6.47
C GLU A 296 3.91 -18.83 -7.97
N HIS A 297 3.54 -17.86 -8.81
CA HIS A 297 3.61 -17.97 -10.26
C HIS A 297 5.07 -17.93 -10.76
N PHE A 298 5.87 -16.99 -10.23
CA PHE A 298 7.30 -16.87 -10.53
C PHE A 298 8.11 -17.38 -9.32
N LYS A 299 8.38 -18.68 -9.28
CA LYS A 299 9.12 -19.28 -8.16
C LYS A 299 10.53 -18.74 -8.02
N GLU A 300 11.15 -18.45 -9.15
CA GLU A 300 12.50 -17.86 -9.26
C GLU A 300 12.57 -16.44 -8.66
N LEU A 301 11.45 -15.71 -8.69
CA LEU A 301 11.39 -14.34 -8.18
C LEU A 301 11.84 -14.24 -6.71
N ARG A 302 11.49 -15.23 -5.89
CA ARG A 302 11.91 -15.24 -4.47
C ARG A 302 13.42 -15.34 -4.33
N GLU A 303 14.07 -16.16 -5.17
CA GLU A 303 15.53 -16.33 -5.14
C GLU A 303 16.22 -15.02 -5.55
N HIS A 304 15.73 -14.35 -6.59
CA HIS A 304 16.26 -13.08 -7.05
C HIS A 304 16.07 -11.97 -6.02
N ILE A 305 14.92 -11.89 -5.35
CA ILE A 305 14.68 -10.94 -4.27
C ILE A 305 15.69 -11.11 -3.14
N MET A 306 15.96 -12.35 -2.72
CA MET A 306 16.91 -12.63 -1.64
C MET A 306 18.35 -12.20 -1.96
N LYS A 307 18.72 -12.03 -3.23
CA LYS A 307 20.02 -11.52 -3.65
C LYS A 307 20.15 -10.00 -3.51
N VAL A 308 19.02 -9.29 -3.50
CA VAL A 308 18.96 -7.82 -3.62
C VAL A 308 18.36 -7.12 -2.39
N VAL A 309 18.05 -7.86 -1.35
CA VAL A 309 17.58 -7.34 -0.06
C VAL A 309 18.71 -6.84 0.84
#